data_7f9de9e9ffbd47818fa7af0948a261c1
#
_entry.id   7f9de9e9ffbd47818fa7af0948a261c1
#
_cell.length_a   1.000
_cell.length_b   1.000
_cell.length_c   1.000
_cell.angle_alpha   90.00
_cell.angle_beta   90.00
_cell.angle_gamma   90.00
#
_symmetry.space_group_name_H-M   'P 1'
#
loop_
_entity.id
_entity.type
_entity.pdbx_description
1 polymer ?
#
loop_
_entity_poly.entity_id
_entity_poly.type
_entity_poly.pdbx_seq_one_letter_code
_entity_poly.pdbx_strand_id
1 'polypeptide(L)'
;MATPVAAPPGAMPSRASKRSACGPGGGGGGGGGARAAEEEPPPPLQAVLVADSFNRRFFPISKDQPRVLLPLANVALIDYTLEFLTATGVQETFVFCCWKAAQIKEHLLKSKWCRPTSLNVVRIITSDLYRSLGDVLRDVDAKALVRSDFLLVYGDVISNINITRALEEHRLRRKLEKNVSVMTMIFKESSPSHPTRCREDNVVVAMDSATNRVLHFQKTQGLRRFSFPLSLFQGSGDGVEIRYDLLDCHISICSPQVAQLFTDNFDYQTRDDFVRGLLVNEEILGNQIHMHVTTREYGARVSNLHMYAAVCADVIRRWVYPLTPEANFTDSTTQNCTHSRHNIYRGPEVSLGHGSVLEENVLLGSGTVIGSNCSITNSVIGPGCHIGEHR
;
A
#
# COMPACT_ATOMS: atom_id res chain seq x y z
N MET A 1 53.04 -24.92 3.64
CA MET A 1 52.82 -26.35 3.92
C MET A 1 51.35 -26.60 3.62
N ALA A 2 51.15 -27.03 2.52
CA ALA A 2 50.73 -28.28 1.91
C ALA A 2 49.20 -28.39 1.79
N THR A 3 48.70 -28.08 0.62
CA THR A 3 47.65 -28.80 -0.09
C THR A 3 48.08 -30.27 -0.28
N PRO A 4 47.29 -31.27 -0.65
CA PRO A 4 46.46 -31.26 -1.86
C PRO A 4 45.17 -32.12 -1.81
N VAL A 5 44.25 -31.95 -2.80
CA VAL A 5 44.01 -32.75 -4.04
C VAL A 5 42.97 -33.87 -3.82
N ALA A 6 41.91 -34.05 -4.50
CA ALA A 6 41.43 -34.21 -5.87
C ALA A 6 40.11 -35.01 -5.89
N ALA A 7 39.29 -34.73 -6.86
CA ALA A 7 38.18 -35.58 -7.36
C ALA A 7 38.76 -36.58 -8.40
N PRO A 8 37.97 -37.27 -9.24
CA PRO A 8 36.71 -38.01 -9.27
C PRO A 8 36.94 -39.47 -9.86
N PRO A 9 36.19 -40.17 -10.70
CA PRO A 9 34.83 -40.19 -11.21
C PRO A 9 34.22 -41.60 -11.43
N GLY A 10 33.06 -41.67 -12.06
CA GLY A 10 32.66 -42.81 -12.90
C GLY A 10 31.44 -43.58 -12.38
N ALA A 11 30.50 -43.94 -13.07
CA ALA A 11 30.11 -44.29 -14.41
C ALA A 11 28.75 -45.01 -14.34
N MET A 12 27.94 -44.76 -15.33
CA MET A 12 26.75 -45.59 -15.64
C MET A 12 27.14 -47.02 -16.02
N PRO A 13 26.21 -47.98 -15.95
CA PRO A 13 25.73 -48.49 -17.23
C PRO A 13 24.24 -48.84 -17.36
N SER A 14 23.87 -48.86 -18.57
CA SER A 14 22.71 -49.10 -19.37
C SER A 14 22.06 -50.48 -19.32
N ARG A 15 20.78 -50.49 -19.80
CA ARG A 15 20.05 -51.49 -20.57
C ARG A 15 19.74 -52.88 -19.99
N ALA A 16 18.43 -53.21 -20.00
CA ALA A 16 17.90 -54.14 -21.00
C ALA A 16 16.40 -54.43 -20.80
N SER A 17 15.72 -54.37 -21.93
CA SER A 17 14.40 -54.83 -22.32
C SER A 17 14.17 -56.34 -22.01
N LYS A 18 12.88 -56.69 -21.65
CA LYS A 18 12.25 -57.90 -22.20
C LYS A 18 10.72 -57.84 -22.15
N ARG A 19 10.14 -58.06 -23.32
CA ARG A 19 8.72 -58.29 -23.62
C ARG A 19 8.31 -59.71 -23.23
N SER A 20 7.00 -59.84 -22.89
CA SER A 20 6.16 -61.05 -23.12
C SER A 20 4.83 -60.82 -22.40
N ALA A 21 3.71 -60.70 -22.98
CA ALA A 21 2.79 -61.34 -23.85
C ALA A 21 1.73 -62.16 -23.07
N CYS A 22 0.46 -61.74 -23.29
CA CYS A 22 -0.79 -62.47 -23.40
C CYS A 22 -1.45 -63.18 -22.21
N GLY A 23 -2.68 -62.75 -21.90
CA GLY A 23 -3.89 -63.50 -22.00
C GLY A 23 -4.92 -63.31 -20.89
N PRO A 24 -6.21 -63.49 -21.12
CA PRO A 24 -7.29 -62.66 -20.59
C PRO A 24 -8.09 -63.35 -19.47
N GLY A 25 -8.77 -62.53 -18.64
CA GLY A 25 -9.68 -63.09 -17.66
C GLY A 25 -10.45 -61.94 -16.93
N GLY A 26 -11.71 -61.92 -17.15
CA GLY A 26 -12.67 -60.91 -16.73
C GLY A 26 -12.94 -60.85 -15.22
N GLY A 27 -13.56 -59.76 -14.82
CA GLY A 27 -14.10 -59.59 -13.48
C GLY A 27 -14.38 -58.11 -13.18
N GLY A 28 -15.65 -57.74 -13.23
CA GLY A 28 -16.12 -56.38 -12.95
C GLY A 28 -15.84 -55.94 -11.54
N GLY A 29 -15.58 -54.66 -11.39
CA GLY A 29 -15.48 -53.94 -10.11
C GLY A 29 -15.48 -52.46 -10.42
N GLY A 30 -16.65 -51.83 -10.23
CA GLY A 30 -16.80 -50.39 -10.36
C GLY A 30 -15.96 -49.67 -9.34
N GLY A 31 -14.82 -49.16 -9.78
CA GLY A 31 -14.03 -48.19 -9.04
C GLY A 31 -14.39 -46.79 -9.52
N GLY A 32 -15.27 -46.09 -8.81
CA GLY A 32 -15.50 -44.66 -9.02
C GLY A 32 -14.17 -43.93 -8.80
N GLY A 33 -13.48 -43.62 -9.88
CA GLY A 33 -12.40 -42.66 -9.87
C GLY A 33 -12.95 -41.34 -9.34
N ALA A 34 -12.62 -41.01 -8.12
CA ALA A 34 -12.79 -39.64 -7.62
C ALA A 34 -11.93 -38.77 -8.54
N ARG A 35 -12.58 -38.09 -9.48
CA ARG A 35 -11.99 -36.95 -10.16
C ARG A 35 -11.54 -36.04 -9.05
N ALA A 36 -10.22 -35.84 -8.87
CA ALA A 36 -9.69 -34.74 -8.13
C ALA A 36 -10.41 -33.50 -8.65
N ALA A 37 -11.17 -32.85 -7.76
CA ALA A 37 -11.77 -31.59 -8.10
C ALA A 37 -10.60 -30.70 -8.51
N GLU A 38 -10.57 -30.29 -9.76
CA GLU A 38 -9.66 -29.26 -10.20
C GLU A 38 -9.99 -28.07 -9.33
N GLU A 39 -9.07 -27.72 -8.37
CA GLU A 39 -9.19 -26.55 -7.54
C GLU A 39 -9.21 -25.36 -8.51
N GLU A 40 -10.32 -24.68 -8.59
CA GLU A 40 -10.42 -23.42 -9.35
C GLU A 40 -9.29 -22.50 -8.89
N PRO A 41 -8.57 -21.86 -9.81
CA PRO A 41 -7.50 -20.96 -9.47
C PRO A 41 -8.05 -19.89 -8.50
N PRO A 42 -7.29 -19.53 -7.45
CA PRO A 42 -7.77 -18.56 -6.47
C PRO A 42 -8.17 -17.26 -7.17
N PRO A 43 -9.27 -16.63 -6.76
CA PRO A 43 -9.74 -15.41 -7.40
C PRO A 43 -8.65 -14.33 -7.33
N PRO A 44 -8.54 -13.47 -8.37
CA PRO A 44 -7.51 -12.45 -8.44
C PRO A 44 -7.58 -11.51 -7.24
N LEU A 45 -6.42 -11.15 -6.69
CA LEU A 45 -6.34 -10.13 -5.65
C LEU A 45 -6.65 -8.77 -6.28
N GLN A 46 -7.70 -8.13 -5.79
CA GLN A 46 -8.18 -6.85 -6.28
C GLN A 46 -7.83 -5.71 -5.31
N ALA A 47 -7.71 -4.49 -5.82
CA ALA A 47 -7.57 -3.29 -5.01
C ALA A 47 -8.56 -2.20 -5.43
N VAL A 48 -9.07 -1.48 -4.45
CA VAL A 48 -9.83 -0.24 -4.60
C VAL A 48 -8.91 0.90 -4.18
N LEU A 49 -8.46 1.70 -5.15
CA LEU A 49 -7.61 2.85 -4.95
C LEU A 49 -8.44 4.12 -5.08
N VAL A 50 -8.51 4.89 -3.99
CA VAL A 50 -9.22 6.17 -3.95
C VAL A 50 -8.24 7.30 -4.24
N ALA A 51 -8.31 7.85 -5.45
CA ALA A 51 -7.39 8.91 -5.87
C ALA A 51 -7.76 10.29 -5.31
N ASP A 52 -8.98 10.45 -4.80
CA ASP A 52 -9.40 11.68 -4.13
C ASP A 52 -9.37 11.50 -2.61
N SER A 53 -8.99 12.55 -1.91
CA SER A 53 -8.92 12.54 -0.45
C SER A 53 -10.08 13.26 0.23
N PHE A 54 -10.97 13.86 -0.55
CA PHE A 54 -12.18 14.57 -0.08
C PHE A 54 -11.92 15.61 1.01
N ASN A 55 -10.71 16.26 1.01
CA ASN A 55 -10.35 17.30 1.97
C ASN A 55 -9.53 18.42 1.32
N ARG A 56 -9.41 19.55 2.02
CA ARG A 56 -8.72 20.76 1.54
C ARG A 56 -7.33 20.97 2.17
N ARG A 57 -6.69 19.94 2.75
CA ARG A 57 -5.42 20.08 3.47
C ARG A 57 -4.24 20.50 2.58
N PHE A 58 -4.36 20.33 1.27
CA PHE A 58 -3.37 20.78 0.27
C PHE A 58 -3.78 22.04 -0.48
N PHE A 59 -4.83 22.74 -0.01
CA PHE A 59 -5.19 24.03 -0.60
C PHE A 59 -4.10 25.07 -0.27
N PRO A 60 -3.68 25.96 -1.24
CA PRO A 60 -4.24 26.15 -2.58
C PRO A 60 -3.68 25.23 -3.67
N ILE A 61 -2.60 24.48 -3.44
CA ILE A 61 -1.91 23.66 -4.46
C ILE A 61 -2.89 22.70 -5.16
N SER A 62 -3.77 22.06 -4.41
CA SER A 62 -4.77 21.13 -4.96
C SER A 62 -5.83 21.80 -5.84
N LYS A 63 -5.86 23.15 -5.93
CA LYS A 63 -6.72 23.86 -6.85
C LYS A 63 -6.29 23.65 -8.31
N ASP A 64 -4.99 23.59 -8.55
CA ASP A 64 -4.43 23.51 -9.91
C ASP A 64 -4.06 22.09 -10.32
N GLN A 65 -3.64 21.26 -9.37
CA GLN A 65 -3.22 19.87 -9.60
C GLN A 65 -3.83 18.93 -8.57
N PRO A 66 -4.36 17.74 -8.98
CA PRO A 66 -4.82 16.74 -8.02
C PRO A 66 -3.67 16.31 -7.11
N ARG A 67 -3.97 16.11 -5.82
CA ARG A 67 -2.94 15.74 -4.82
C ARG A 67 -2.13 14.52 -5.22
N VAL A 68 -2.79 13.49 -5.75
CA VAL A 68 -2.14 12.23 -6.14
C VAL A 68 -1.15 12.38 -7.29
N LEU A 69 -1.20 13.49 -8.03
CA LEU A 69 -0.23 13.82 -9.09
C LEU A 69 0.90 14.73 -8.61
N LEU A 70 0.90 15.17 -7.35
CA LEU A 70 2.03 15.93 -6.81
C LEU A 70 3.28 15.06 -6.84
N PRO A 71 4.42 15.60 -7.32
CA PRO A 71 5.67 14.85 -7.36
C PRO A 71 6.23 14.66 -5.95
N LEU A 72 6.39 13.43 -5.52
CA LEU A 72 7.15 13.08 -4.33
C LEU A 72 8.56 12.69 -4.77
N ALA A 73 9.57 13.46 -4.34
CA ALA A 73 10.90 13.40 -4.94
C ALA A 73 10.84 13.68 -6.46
N ASN A 74 10.86 12.66 -7.30
CA ASN A 74 10.83 12.77 -8.76
C ASN A 74 9.63 12.08 -9.44
N VAL A 75 8.72 11.46 -8.67
CA VAL A 75 7.61 10.63 -9.19
C VAL A 75 6.29 11.06 -8.56
N ALA A 76 5.19 10.97 -9.29
CA ALA A 76 3.85 11.29 -8.76
C ALA A 76 3.45 10.33 -7.63
N LEU A 77 2.74 10.84 -6.61
CA LEU A 77 2.30 10.04 -5.44
C LEU A 77 1.57 8.76 -5.84
N ILE A 78 0.68 8.84 -6.82
CA ILE A 78 -0.12 7.68 -7.26
C ILE A 78 0.74 6.54 -7.80
N ASP A 79 1.87 6.85 -8.43
CA ASP A 79 2.76 5.84 -9.00
C ASP A 79 3.43 5.00 -7.91
N TYR A 80 3.78 5.60 -6.76
CA TYR A 80 4.26 4.86 -5.59
C TYR A 80 3.20 3.88 -5.06
N THR A 81 1.95 4.33 -4.96
CA THR A 81 0.86 3.47 -4.48
C THR A 81 0.61 2.32 -5.45
N LEU A 82 0.61 2.57 -6.77
CA LEU A 82 0.42 1.54 -7.78
C LEU A 82 1.59 0.53 -7.82
N GLU A 83 2.83 1.00 -7.63
CA GLU A 83 3.99 0.11 -7.52
C GLU A 83 3.89 -0.78 -6.30
N PHE A 84 3.53 -0.22 -5.14
CA PHE A 84 3.25 -0.98 -3.92
C PHE A 84 2.19 -2.07 -4.16
N LEU A 85 1.06 -1.72 -4.76
CA LEU A 85 -0.01 -2.69 -5.07
C LEU A 85 0.47 -3.80 -6.01
N THR A 86 1.24 -3.44 -7.03
CA THR A 86 1.81 -4.41 -7.97
C THR A 86 2.82 -5.33 -7.31
N ALA A 87 3.70 -4.78 -6.47
CA ALA A 87 4.69 -5.55 -5.72
C ALA A 87 4.05 -6.51 -4.69
N THR A 88 2.86 -6.18 -4.19
CA THR A 88 2.10 -7.07 -3.29
C THR A 88 1.27 -8.12 -4.01
N GLY A 89 1.35 -8.19 -5.34
CA GLY A 89 0.67 -9.21 -6.15
C GLY A 89 -0.78 -8.90 -6.47
N VAL A 90 -1.19 -7.64 -6.39
CA VAL A 90 -2.50 -7.18 -6.88
C VAL A 90 -2.54 -7.32 -8.40
N GLN A 91 -3.58 -7.97 -8.91
CA GLN A 91 -3.77 -8.25 -10.34
C GLN A 91 -4.74 -7.27 -11.01
N GLU A 92 -5.65 -6.66 -10.24
CA GLU A 92 -6.63 -5.73 -10.75
C GLU A 92 -6.83 -4.57 -9.76
N THR A 93 -6.65 -3.33 -10.23
CA THR A 93 -6.82 -2.12 -9.42
C THR A 93 -7.89 -1.22 -10.01
N PHE A 94 -8.92 -0.91 -9.23
CA PHE A 94 -9.95 0.07 -9.56
C PHE A 94 -9.54 1.43 -8.99
N VAL A 95 -9.24 2.39 -9.86
CA VAL A 95 -8.86 3.75 -9.48
C VAL A 95 -10.05 4.67 -9.57
N PHE A 96 -10.53 5.15 -8.43
CA PHE A 96 -11.67 6.06 -8.33
C PHE A 96 -11.22 7.51 -8.31
N CYS A 97 -11.67 8.29 -9.28
CA CYS A 97 -11.28 9.69 -9.47
C CYS A 97 -12.53 10.58 -9.51
N CYS A 98 -12.49 11.71 -8.81
CA CYS A 98 -13.51 12.73 -8.84
C CYS A 98 -12.91 14.08 -9.28
N TRP A 99 -12.19 14.75 -8.39
CA TRP A 99 -11.60 16.05 -8.68
C TRP A 99 -10.52 15.98 -9.75
N LYS A 100 -10.68 16.76 -10.82
CA LYS A 100 -9.73 16.79 -11.95
C LYS A 100 -9.38 15.39 -12.51
N ALA A 101 -10.37 14.53 -12.56
CA ALA A 101 -10.24 13.16 -13.04
C ALA A 101 -9.56 13.06 -14.43
N ALA A 102 -9.76 14.07 -15.30
CA ALA A 102 -9.12 14.10 -16.62
C ALA A 102 -7.59 14.13 -16.55
N GLN A 103 -6.99 14.87 -15.61
CA GLN A 103 -5.53 14.93 -15.44
C GLN A 103 -4.99 13.59 -14.93
N ILE A 104 -5.68 12.97 -13.97
CA ILE A 104 -5.31 11.65 -13.43
C ILE A 104 -5.39 10.60 -14.53
N LYS A 105 -6.48 10.59 -15.31
CA LYS A 105 -6.68 9.69 -16.43
C LYS A 105 -5.59 9.85 -17.49
N GLU A 106 -5.26 11.10 -17.87
CA GLU A 106 -4.20 11.38 -18.82
C GLU A 106 -2.83 10.85 -18.34
N HIS A 107 -2.49 11.09 -17.07
CA HIS A 107 -1.25 10.59 -16.46
C HIS A 107 -1.18 9.05 -16.52
N LEU A 108 -2.23 8.36 -16.07
CA LEU A 108 -2.28 6.90 -16.03
C LEU A 108 -2.24 6.29 -17.44
N LEU A 109 -2.92 6.87 -18.42
CA LEU A 109 -2.90 6.39 -19.81
C LEU A 109 -1.51 6.52 -20.46
N LYS A 110 -0.71 7.52 -20.07
CA LYS A 110 0.67 7.71 -20.54
C LYS A 110 1.68 6.83 -19.80
N SER A 111 1.32 6.32 -18.63
CA SER A 111 2.19 5.51 -17.76
C SER A 111 2.22 4.04 -18.17
N LYS A 112 3.11 3.27 -17.52
CA LYS A 112 3.18 1.80 -17.69
C LYS A 112 1.93 1.07 -17.20
N TRP A 113 1.16 1.67 -16.29
CA TRP A 113 0.04 1.03 -15.60
C TRP A 113 -1.12 0.62 -16.51
N CYS A 114 -1.35 1.38 -17.59
CA CYS A 114 -2.40 1.08 -18.57
C CYS A 114 -1.89 0.29 -19.79
N ARG A 115 -0.63 -0.16 -19.79
CA ARG A 115 -0.11 -1.00 -20.89
C ARG A 115 -0.63 -2.43 -20.77
N PRO A 116 -0.87 -3.12 -21.91
CA PRO A 116 -1.34 -4.51 -21.91
C PRO A 116 -0.38 -5.50 -21.21
N THR A 117 0.90 -5.12 -21.08
CA THR A 117 1.95 -5.92 -20.43
C THR A 117 2.01 -5.74 -18.92
N SER A 118 1.19 -4.87 -18.35
CA SER A 118 1.16 -4.63 -16.91
C SER A 118 0.65 -5.88 -16.18
N LEU A 119 1.33 -6.26 -15.10
CA LEU A 119 0.90 -7.36 -14.22
C LEU A 119 -0.35 -6.98 -13.41
N ASN A 120 -0.55 -5.69 -13.19
CA ASN A 120 -1.70 -5.13 -12.50
C ASN A 120 -2.58 -4.38 -13.50
N VAL A 121 -3.77 -4.85 -13.73
CA VAL A 121 -4.73 -4.24 -14.66
C VAL A 121 -5.40 -3.05 -13.98
N VAL A 122 -5.05 -1.83 -14.39
CA VAL A 122 -5.62 -0.60 -13.82
C VAL A 122 -6.87 -0.18 -14.59
N ARG A 123 -8.01 -0.12 -13.89
CA ARG A 123 -9.29 0.37 -14.41
C ARG A 123 -9.66 1.70 -13.77
N ILE A 124 -9.82 2.73 -14.58
CA ILE A 124 -10.10 4.09 -14.11
C ILE A 124 -11.61 4.32 -14.12
N ILE A 125 -12.16 4.66 -12.97
CA ILE A 125 -13.58 4.95 -12.77
C ILE A 125 -13.70 6.40 -12.36
N THR A 126 -14.44 7.18 -13.15
CA THR A 126 -14.60 8.62 -12.93
C THR A 126 -16.05 8.95 -12.64
N SER A 127 -16.30 9.79 -11.64
CA SER A 127 -17.63 10.32 -11.35
C SER A 127 -17.51 11.65 -10.59
N ASP A 128 -18.29 12.64 -11.02
CA ASP A 128 -18.36 13.92 -10.34
C ASP A 128 -19.28 13.90 -9.09
N LEU A 129 -19.90 12.74 -8.83
CA LEU A 129 -20.84 12.57 -7.72
C LEU A 129 -20.15 12.17 -6.41
N TYR A 130 -18.94 11.64 -6.46
CA TYR A 130 -18.25 11.22 -5.25
C TYR A 130 -17.92 12.42 -4.35
N ARG A 131 -18.33 12.37 -3.09
CA ARG A 131 -18.06 13.37 -2.04
C ARG A 131 -17.30 12.75 -0.87
N SER A 132 -17.30 11.43 -0.78
CA SER A 132 -16.73 10.69 0.35
C SER A 132 -16.23 9.31 -0.09
N LEU A 133 -15.50 8.64 0.79
CA LEU A 133 -15.17 7.22 0.62
C LEU A 133 -16.44 6.36 0.55
N GLY A 134 -17.47 6.73 1.33
CA GLY A 134 -18.75 6.02 1.32
C GLY A 134 -19.36 5.97 -0.07
N ASP A 135 -19.35 7.08 -0.81
CA ASP A 135 -19.88 7.10 -2.18
C ASP A 135 -19.12 6.18 -3.12
N VAL A 136 -17.79 6.12 -2.97
CA VAL A 136 -16.94 5.22 -3.74
C VAL A 136 -17.29 3.75 -3.46
N LEU A 137 -17.42 3.37 -2.18
CA LEU A 137 -17.70 1.98 -1.81
C LEU A 137 -19.13 1.55 -2.16
N ARG A 138 -20.11 2.45 -2.09
CA ARG A 138 -21.46 2.21 -2.62
C ARG A 138 -21.46 1.96 -4.12
N ASP A 139 -20.63 2.68 -4.87
CA ASP A 139 -20.50 2.44 -6.31
C ASP A 139 -19.77 1.12 -6.62
N VAL A 140 -18.78 0.74 -5.79
CA VAL A 140 -18.13 -0.59 -5.85
C VAL A 140 -19.14 -1.71 -5.67
N ASP A 141 -20.05 -1.57 -4.70
CA ASP A 141 -21.13 -2.54 -4.43
C ASP A 141 -22.15 -2.56 -5.57
N ALA A 142 -22.69 -1.40 -5.96
CA ALA A 142 -23.69 -1.28 -7.01
C ALA A 142 -23.23 -1.87 -8.36
N LYS A 143 -21.94 -1.78 -8.67
CA LYS A 143 -21.33 -2.34 -9.89
C LYS A 143 -20.77 -3.74 -9.71
N ALA A 144 -20.85 -4.32 -8.50
CA ALA A 144 -20.31 -5.63 -8.15
C ALA A 144 -18.85 -5.81 -8.63
N LEU A 145 -18.00 -4.80 -8.41
CA LEU A 145 -16.64 -4.77 -8.93
C LEU A 145 -15.72 -5.75 -8.20
N VAL A 146 -15.88 -5.90 -6.91
CA VAL A 146 -15.04 -6.79 -6.08
C VAL A 146 -15.68 -8.18 -5.96
N ARG A 147 -14.87 -9.21 -6.16
CA ARG A 147 -15.31 -10.61 -6.17
C ARG A 147 -14.80 -11.42 -4.98
N SER A 148 -13.75 -10.94 -4.37
CA SER A 148 -13.07 -11.58 -3.24
C SER A 148 -12.56 -10.53 -2.27
N ASP A 149 -11.78 -10.95 -1.26
CA ASP A 149 -11.09 -10.02 -0.39
C ASP A 149 -10.22 -9.07 -1.21
N PHE A 150 -10.31 -7.78 -0.91
CA PHE A 150 -9.64 -6.71 -1.65
C PHE A 150 -8.88 -5.75 -0.75
N LEU A 151 -7.95 -5.03 -1.33
CA LEU A 151 -7.23 -3.96 -0.65
C LEU A 151 -7.94 -2.62 -0.86
N LEU A 152 -8.21 -1.91 0.23
CA LEU A 152 -8.67 -0.53 0.20
C LEU A 152 -7.50 0.39 0.54
N VAL A 153 -7.10 1.24 -0.40
CA VAL A 153 -5.93 2.13 -0.27
C VAL A 153 -6.24 3.50 -0.85
N TYR A 154 -5.63 4.55 -0.30
CA TYR A 154 -5.66 5.88 -0.91
C TYR A 154 -4.46 6.09 -1.85
N GLY A 155 -4.65 6.88 -2.90
CA GLY A 155 -3.62 7.16 -3.90
C GLY A 155 -2.45 8.04 -3.41
N ASP A 156 -2.44 8.39 -2.13
CA ASP A 156 -1.41 9.16 -1.44
C ASP A 156 -0.70 8.35 -0.34
N VAL A 157 -0.78 7.01 -0.41
CA VAL A 157 -0.10 6.08 0.49
C VAL A 157 1.24 5.65 -0.11
N ILE A 158 2.28 5.77 0.69
CA ILE A 158 3.65 5.33 0.36
C ILE A 158 4.01 4.19 1.29
N SER A 159 4.29 3.01 0.73
CA SER A 159 4.53 1.81 1.55
C SER A 159 5.41 0.80 0.84
N ASN A 160 6.22 0.07 1.62
CA ASN A 160 6.91 -1.14 1.20
C ASN A 160 6.51 -2.36 2.08
N ILE A 161 5.37 -2.27 2.77
CA ILE A 161 4.88 -3.32 3.67
C ILE A 161 4.55 -4.58 2.87
N ASN A 162 5.05 -5.71 3.32
CA ASN A 162 4.63 -7.02 2.80
C ASN A 162 3.33 -7.47 3.48
N ILE A 163 2.22 -7.29 2.78
CA ILE A 163 0.89 -7.61 3.31
C ILE A 163 0.50 -9.09 3.18
N THR A 164 1.34 -9.94 2.59
CA THR A 164 1.02 -11.36 2.33
C THR A 164 0.59 -12.07 3.61
N ARG A 165 1.35 -11.91 4.68
CA ARG A 165 1.02 -12.50 5.97
C ARG A 165 -0.30 -11.98 6.53
N ALA A 166 -0.52 -10.67 6.49
CA ALA A 166 -1.77 -10.05 6.95
C ALA A 166 -2.98 -10.54 6.14
N LEU A 167 -2.80 -10.74 4.83
CA LEU A 167 -3.83 -11.27 3.94
C LEU A 167 -4.15 -12.73 4.24
N GLU A 168 -3.14 -13.56 4.48
CA GLU A 168 -3.31 -14.97 4.88
C GLU A 168 -4.03 -15.08 6.23
N GLU A 169 -3.61 -14.30 7.23
CA GLU A 169 -4.25 -14.22 8.53
C GLU A 169 -5.71 -13.77 8.42
N HIS A 170 -6.00 -12.76 7.59
CA HIS A 170 -7.37 -12.29 7.32
C HIS A 170 -8.22 -13.40 6.71
N ARG A 171 -7.73 -14.08 5.66
CA ARG A 171 -8.45 -15.18 5.00
C ARG A 171 -8.67 -16.36 5.92
N LEU A 172 -7.69 -16.68 6.77
CA LEU A 172 -7.81 -17.77 7.75
C LEU A 172 -8.89 -17.44 8.79
N ARG A 173 -8.88 -16.24 9.38
CA ARG A 173 -9.94 -15.80 10.31
C ARG A 173 -11.32 -15.88 9.69
N ARG A 174 -11.49 -15.40 8.48
CA ARG A 174 -12.77 -15.47 7.78
C ARG A 174 -13.28 -16.90 7.57
N LYS A 175 -12.38 -17.83 7.29
CA LYS A 175 -12.75 -19.26 7.17
C LYS A 175 -13.16 -19.86 8.51
N LEU A 176 -12.43 -19.54 9.59
CA LEU A 176 -12.68 -20.08 10.93
C LEU A 176 -13.93 -19.48 11.57
N GLU A 177 -14.12 -18.18 11.43
CA GLU A 177 -15.15 -17.39 12.11
C GLU A 177 -16.41 -17.16 11.23
N LYS A 178 -16.64 -17.98 10.21
CA LYS A 178 -17.82 -17.91 9.32
C LYS A 178 -18.08 -16.49 8.76
N ASN A 179 -17.03 -15.83 8.28
CA ASN A 179 -17.06 -14.49 7.69
C ASN A 179 -17.37 -13.32 8.66
N VAL A 180 -17.20 -13.50 9.95
CA VAL A 180 -17.38 -12.44 10.96
C VAL A 180 -16.30 -11.35 10.82
N SER A 181 -15.05 -11.72 10.52
CA SER A 181 -13.96 -10.77 10.29
C SER A 181 -14.12 -10.07 8.94
N VAL A 182 -14.49 -8.79 8.94
CA VAL A 182 -14.80 -8.04 7.72
C VAL A 182 -13.63 -7.17 7.23
N MET A 183 -12.78 -6.70 8.14
CA MET A 183 -11.67 -5.80 7.82
C MET A 183 -10.44 -6.10 8.67
N THR A 184 -9.25 -6.00 8.06
CA THR A 184 -7.97 -5.96 8.77
C THR A 184 -7.25 -4.67 8.41
N MET A 185 -7.01 -3.82 9.41
CA MET A 185 -6.32 -2.54 9.27
C MET A 185 -4.82 -2.73 9.47
N ILE A 186 -3.99 -2.10 8.65
CA ILE A 186 -2.53 -2.17 8.76
C ILE A 186 -2.01 -0.95 9.51
N PHE A 187 -1.28 -1.22 10.58
CA PHE A 187 -0.62 -0.22 11.41
C PHE A 187 0.88 -0.44 11.46
N LYS A 188 1.61 0.63 11.68
CA LYS A 188 3.05 0.61 11.92
C LYS A 188 3.35 1.12 13.33
N GLU A 189 4.29 0.49 14.02
CA GLU A 189 4.84 1.07 15.24
C GLU A 189 5.66 2.31 14.91
N SER A 190 5.40 3.39 15.63
CA SER A 190 6.05 4.67 15.42
C SER A 190 6.17 5.44 16.73
N SER A 191 7.36 5.93 17.03
CA SER A 191 7.56 6.81 18.19
C SER A 191 6.60 8.02 18.16
N PRO A 192 6.07 8.47 19.28
CA PRO A 192 5.20 9.64 19.35
C PRO A 192 5.79 10.93 18.77
N SER A 193 7.13 11.05 18.75
CA SER A 193 7.86 12.20 18.19
C SER A 193 8.31 12.03 16.75
N HIS A 194 7.97 10.92 16.11
CA HIS A 194 8.44 10.66 14.74
C HIS A 194 7.86 11.68 13.74
N PRO A 195 8.67 12.25 12.81
CA PRO A 195 8.22 13.26 11.86
C PRO A 195 7.02 12.86 10.99
N THR A 196 6.87 11.56 10.69
CA THR A 196 5.72 11.04 9.93
C THR A 196 4.46 10.85 10.78
N ARG A 197 4.44 11.30 12.03
CA ARG A 197 3.22 11.34 12.84
C ARG A 197 2.56 12.70 12.74
N CYS A 198 1.41 12.73 12.08
CA CYS A 198 0.57 13.91 12.02
C CYS A 198 -0.38 13.94 13.24
N ARG A 199 -0.43 15.05 13.98
CA ARG A 199 -1.35 15.21 15.11
C ARG A 199 -2.82 15.02 14.73
N GLU A 200 -3.16 15.34 13.48
CA GLU A 200 -4.53 15.24 12.96
C GLU A 200 -4.95 13.79 12.69
N ASP A 201 -3.99 12.91 12.45
CA ASP A 201 -4.23 11.51 12.09
C ASP A 201 -3.80 10.54 13.21
N ASN A 202 -3.36 11.06 14.37
CA ASN A 202 -3.05 10.23 15.53
C ASN A 202 -4.31 9.55 16.07
N VAL A 203 -4.15 8.27 16.42
CA VAL A 203 -5.22 7.41 16.94
C VAL A 203 -4.84 6.80 18.27
N VAL A 204 -5.84 6.49 19.09
CA VAL A 204 -5.76 5.56 20.21
C VAL A 204 -6.57 4.33 19.83
N VAL A 205 -5.96 3.17 19.95
CA VAL A 205 -6.61 1.89 19.65
C VAL A 205 -6.54 1.02 20.89
N ALA A 206 -7.69 0.44 21.29
CA ALA A 206 -7.70 -0.66 22.23
C ALA A 206 -7.95 -1.94 21.45
N MET A 207 -7.15 -2.96 21.75
CA MET A 207 -7.19 -4.25 21.05
C MET A 207 -7.15 -5.41 22.06
N ASP A 208 -7.66 -6.52 21.65
CA ASP A 208 -7.45 -7.79 22.34
C ASP A 208 -6.04 -8.30 22.03
N SER A 209 -5.25 -8.54 23.07
CA SER A 209 -3.85 -8.95 22.95
C SER A 209 -3.65 -10.33 22.29
N ALA A 210 -4.63 -11.22 22.39
CA ALA A 210 -4.54 -12.58 21.84
C ALA A 210 -4.95 -12.65 20.38
N THR A 211 -6.01 -11.93 19.98
CA THR A 211 -6.62 -12.04 18.64
C THR A 211 -6.28 -10.90 17.72
N ASN A 212 -5.68 -9.82 18.21
CA ASN A 212 -5.49 -8.54 17.51
C ASN A 212 -6.81 -7.92 17.02
N ARG A 213 -7.94 -8.26 17.66
CA ARG A 213 -9.23 -7.67 17.38
C ARG A 213 -9.27 -6.24 17.92
N VAL A 214 -9.76 -5.32 17.11
CA VAL A 214 -9.96 -3.93 17.52
C VAL A 214 -11.22 -3.85 18.38
N LEU A 215 -11.08 -3.37 19.61
CA LEU A 215 -12.18 -3.19 20.57
C LEU A 215 -12.62 -1.74 20.67
N HIS A 216 -11.68 -0.80 20.48
CA HIS A 216 -11.97 0.64 20.48
C HIS A 216 -11.01 1.36 19.53
N PHE A 217 -11.55 2.34 18.79
CA PHE A 217 -10.79 3.15 17.85
C PHE A 217 -11.23 4.61 17.95
N GLN A 218 -10.28 5.51 18.24
CA GLN A 218 -10.59 6.93 18.39
C GLN A 218 -9.43 7.81 17.89
N LYS A 219 -9.76 8.82 17.07
CA LYS A 219 -8.82 9.89 16.74
C LYS A 219 -8.59 10.80 17.94
N THR A 220 -7.34 11.25 18.12
CA THR A 220 -6.94 12.08 19.25
C THR A 220 -7.06 13.57 19.00
N GLN A 221 -7.33 13.98 17.76
CA GLN A 221 -7.39 15.38 17.37
C GLN A 221 -8.42 16.16 18.21
N GLY A 222 -7.97 17.22 18.84
CA GLY A 222 -8.82 18.10 19.67
C GLY A 222 -9.18 17.57 21.04
N LEU A 223 -8.80 16.33 21.37
CA LEU A 223 -9.12 15.69 22.64
C LEU A 223 -8.00 15.90 23.66
N ARG A 224 -8.39 16.30 24.88
CA ARG A 224 -7.48 16.40 26.05
C ARG A 224 -7.61 15.21 27.01
N ARG A 225 -8.70 14.45 26.90
CA ARG A 225 -9.01 13.30 27.75
C ARG A 225 -9.63 12.20 26.88
N PHE A 226 -9.32 10.97 27.20
CA PHE A 226 -9.92 9.79 26.61
C PHE A 226 -10.76 9.09 27.66
N SER A 227 -11.93 8.60 27.24
CA SER A 227 -12.78 7.76 28.06
C SER A 227 -13.02 6.44 27.34
N PHE A 228 -12.85 5.36 28.05
CA PHE A 228 -13.12 4.03 27.53
C PHE A 228 -14.37 3.47 28.22
N PRO A 229 -15.28 2.82 27.50
CA PRO A 229 -16.43 2.16 28.12
C PRO A 229 -15.94 1.02 29.03
N LEU A 230 -16.57 0.88 30.19
CA LEU A 230 -16.18 -0.14 31.17
C LEU A 230 -16.40 -1.57 30.63
N SER A 231 -17.36 -1.76 29.74
CA SER A 231 -17.63 -3.02 29.05
C SER A 231 -16.42 -3.58 28.32
N LEU A 232 -15.52 -2.71 27.86
CA LEU A 232 -14.27 -3.08 27.18
C LEU A 232 -13.37 -3.97 28.05
N PHE A 233 -13.39 -3.78 29.35
CA PHE A 233 -12.56 -4.51 30.32
C PHE A 233 -13.29 -5.73 30.95
N GLN A 234 -14.57 -5.91 30.69
CA GLN A 234 -15.39 -7.00 31.27
C GLN A 234 -15.42 -8.26 30.43
N GLY A 235 -15.11 -8.20 29.14
CA GLY A 235 -15.28 -9.31 28.19
C GLY A 235 -13.99 -9.95 27.68
N SER A 236 -12.82 -9.38 27.96
CA SER A 236 -11.55 -9.85 27.38
C SER A 236 -10.87 -10.80 28.35
N GLY A 237 -10.91 -12.11 28.05
CA GLY A 237 -10.28 -13.15 28.88
C GLY A 237 -8.77 -13.02 29.00
N ASP A 238 -8.08 -12.57 27.96
CA ASP A 238 -6.60 -12.55 27.85
C ASP A 238 -5.97 -11.16 27.99
N GLY A 239 -6.77 -10.12 28.17
CA GLY A 239 -6.30 -8.76 28.41
C GLY A 239 -6.55 -7.78 27.25
N VAL A 240 -6.78 -6.52 27.61
CA VAL A 240 -6.93 -5.40 26.67
C VAL A 240 -5.64 -4.61 26.64
N GLU A 241 -5.10 -4.44 25.44
CA GLU A 241 -3.94 -3.58 25.18
C GLU A 241 -4.39 -2.25 24.59
N ILE A 242 -4.01 -1.14 25.23
CA ILE A 242 -4.30 0.21 24.73
C ILE A 242 -3.02 0.77 24.11
N ARG A 243 -3.06 1.03 22.79
CA ARG A 243 -1.92 1.48 21.99
C ARG A 243 -2.12 2.93 21.54
N TYR A 244 -1.09 3.73 21.74
CA TYR A 244 -0.97 5.12 21.24
C TYR A 244 0.25 5.32 20.34
N ASP A 245 1.12 4.34 20.27
CA ASP A 245 2.36 4.29 19.50
C ASP A 245 2.16 3.84 18.05
N LEU A 246 0.91 3.64 17.63
CA LEU A 246 0.57 3.14 16.29
C LEU A 246 0.33 4.30 15.32
N LEU A 247 0.90 4.15 14.12
CA LEU A 247 0.62 4.98 12.94
C LEU A 247 -0.27 4.18 11.99
N ASP A 248 -1.40 4.75 11.62
CA ASP A 248 -2.28 4.16 10.62
C ASP A 248 -1.67 4.32 9.22
N CYS A 249 -1.39 3.20 8.56
CA CYS A 249 -0.84 3.19 7.19
C CYS A 249 -1.91 3.49 6.13
N HIS A 250 -3.18 3.56 6.51
CA HIS A 250 -4.33 3.72 5.60
C HIS A 250 -4.39 2.66 4.49
N ILE A 251 -3.92 1.46 4.81
CA ILE A 251 -4.06 0.24 4.03
C ILE A 251 -5.01 -0.66 4.81
N SER A 252 -6.05 -1.16 4.16
CA SER A 252 -7.00 -2.08 4.79
C SER A 252 -7.28 -3.25 3.87
N ILE A 253 -7.27 -4.46 4.43
CA ILE A 253 -7.73 -5.68 3.77
C ILE A 253 -9.21 -5.80 4.11
N CYS A 254 -10.07 -5.83 3.10
CA CYS A 254 -11.51 -5.78 3.24
C CYS A 254 -12.16 -7.01 2.60
N SER A 255 -13.19 -7.54 3.25
CA SER A 255 -14.08 -8.50 2.61
C SER A 255 -15.07 -7.77 1.69
N PRO A 256 -15.68 -8.43 0.70
CA PRO A 256 -16.72 -7.83 -0.15
C PRO A 256 -17.89 -7.25 0.65
N GLN A 257 -18.19 -7.81 1.82
CA GLN A 257 -19.24 -7.32 2.74
C GLN A 257 -19.05 -5.86 3.16
N VAL A 258 -17.80 -5.36 3.17
CA VAL A 258 -17.52 -3.96 3.54
C VAL A 258 -18.25 -3.00 2.60
N ALA A 259 -18.22 -3.23 1.29
CA ALA A 259 -18.93 -2.40 0.32
C ALA A 259 -20.44 -2.40 0.57
N GLN A 260 -21.01 -3.56 0.87
CA GLN A 260 -22.42 -3.77 1.22
C GLN A 260 -22.82 -3.00 2.48
N LEU A 261 -22.01 -3.07 3.54
CA LEU A 261 -22.25 -2.34 4.79
C LEU A 261 -22.25 -0.81 4.61
N PHE A 262 -21.47 -0.28 3.65
CA PHE A 262 -21.56 1.13 3.26
C PHE A 262 -22.83 1.47 2.48
N THR A 263 -23.40 0.50 1.76
CA THR A 263 -24.69 0.66 1.07
C THR A 263 -25.84 0.61 2.06
N ASP A 264 -25.76 -0.26 3.05
CA ASP A 264 -26.79 -0.43 4.08
C ASP A 264 -26.86 0.76 5.05
N ASN A 265 -25.74 1.46 5.29
CA ASN A 265 -25.70 2.61 6.19
C ASN A 265 -25.03 3.83 5.55
N PHE A 266 -25.84 4.81 5.21
CA PHE A 266 -25.41 6.08 4.59
C PHE A 266 -24.62 6.99 5.53
N ASP A 267 -24.64 6.79 6.84
CA ASP A 267 -23.85 7.57 7.81
C ASP A 267 -22.36 7.28 7.70
N TYR A 268 -21.99 6.14 7.09
CA TYR A 268 -20.59 5.82 6.83
C TYR A 268 -20.04 6.63 5.65
N GLN A 269 -19.40 7.76 5.93
CA GLN A 269 -18.80 8.62 4.94
C GLN A 269 -17.28 8.40 4.83
N THR A 270 -16.63 8.11 5.96
CA THR A 270 -15.19 7.83 6.02
C THR A 270 -14.95 6.40 6.54
N ARG A 271 -13.72 5.91 6.35
CA ARG A 271 -13.31 4.64 6.96
C ARG A 271 -13.43 4.67 8.48
N ASP A 272 -13.10 5.79 9.09
CA ASP A 272 -13.14 5.95 10.54
C ASP A 272 -14.57 5.96 11.11
N ASP A 273 -15.53 6.51 10.36
CA ASP A 273 -16.96 6.43 10.71
C ASP A 273 -17.43 4.99 10.64
N PHE A 274 -17.02 4.27 9.59
CA PHE A 274 -17.31 2.85 9.43
C PHE A 274 -16.74 2.02 10.59
N VAL A 275 -15.45 2.18 10.89
CA VAL A 275 -14.79 1.46 11.98
C VAL A 275 -15.50 1.72 13.31
N ARG A 276 -15.75 2.98 13.64
CA ARG A 276 -16.47 3.34 14.88
C ARG A 276 -17.89 2.81 14.91
N GLY A 277 -18.61 2.90 13.79
CA GLY A 277 -19.98 2.41 13.70
C GLY A 277 -20.07 0.91 13.89
N LEU A 278 -19.15 0.13 13.34
CA LEU A 278 -19.09 -1.31 13.56
C LEU A 278 -18.75 -1.66 15.01
N LEU A 279 -17.79 -0.97 15.63
CA LEU A 279 -17.39 -1.23 17.02
C LEU A 279 -18.52 -0.91 18.02
N VAL A 280 -19.32 0.12 17.76
CA VAL A 280 -20.48 0.47 18.60
C VAL A 280 -21.62 -0.53 18.44
N ASN A 281 -21.83 -1.06 17.26
CA ASN A 281 -22.94 -1.96 16.93
C ASN A 281 -22.48 -3.43 16.81
N GLU A 282 -21.34 -3.79 17.34
CA GLU A 282 -20.77 -5.12 17.18
C GLU A 282 -21.70 -6.25 17.67
N GLU A 283 -22.36 -6.05 18.82
CA GLU A 283 -23.30 -7.02 19.37
C GLU A 283 -24.51 -7.28 18.45
N ILE A 284 -24.88 -6.30 17.63
CA ILE A 284 -26.03 -6.38 16.72
C ILE A 284 -25.61 -6.94 15.37
N LEU A 285 -24.50 -6.43 14.81
CA LEU A 285 -24.06 -6.75 13.46
C LEU A 285 -23.18 -8.01 13.42
N GLY A 286 -22.55 -8.38 14.53
CA GLY A 286 -21.65 -9.53 14.62
C GLY A 286 -20.36 -9.39 13.81
N ASN A 287 -20.07 -8.21 13.24
CA ASN A 287 -18.92 -7.98 12.39
C ASN A 287 -17.71 -7.52 13.21
N GLN A 288 -16.55 -8.08 12.93
CA GLN A 288 -15.32 -7.79 13.65
C GLN A 288 -14.26 -7.16 12.76
N ILE A 289 -13.48 -6.28 13.37
CA ILE A 289 -12.33 -5.63 12.76
C ILE A 289 -11.07 -6.07 13.49
N HIS A 290 -10.05 -6.42 12.73
CA HIS A 290 -8.75 -6.81 13.25
C HIS A 290 -7.69 -5.82 12.82
N MET A 291 -6.54 -5.89 13.44
CA MET A 291 -5.37 -5.10 13.05
C MET A 291 -4.16 -6.00 12.84
N HIS A 292 -3.27 -5.54 11.97
CA HIS A 292 -1.96 -6.12 11.78
C HIS A 292 -0.92 -5.02 11.99
N VAL A 293 0.04 -5.25 12.89
CA VAL A 293 1.06 -4.27 13.25
C VAL A 293 2.39 -4.69 12.64
N THR A 294 2.98 -3.80 11.84
CA THR A 294 4.34 -3.97 11.31
C THR A 294 5.33 -3.11 12.08
N THR A 295 6.55 -3.63 12.31
CA THR A 295 7.60 -2.96 13.06
C THR A 295 8.78 -2.51 12.20
N ARG A 296 9.03 -3.21 11.09
CA ARG A 296 10.26 -3.06 10.29
C ARG A 296 10.04 -2.35 8.97
N GLU A 297 8.83 -2.42 8.43
CA GLU A 297 8.50 -1.91 7.11
C GLU A 297 8.01 -0.46 7.19
N TYR A 298 7.99 0.21 6.06
CA TYR A 298 7.57 1.59 5.96
C TYR A 298 6.13 1.67 5.45
N GLY A 299 5.32 2.48 6.12
CA GLY A 299 3.99 2.84 5.65
C GLY A 299 3.62 4.21 6.17
N ALA A 300 3.24 5.11 5.30
CA ALA A 300 2.78 6.44 5.66
C ALA A 300 1.82 6.99 4.60
N ARG A 301 0.91 7.85 5.01
CA ARG A 301 0.01 8.57 4.13
C ARG A 301 0.41 10.04 4.05
N VAL A 302 0.50 10.57 2.83
CA VAL A 302 0.76 11.98 2.58
C VAL A 302 -0.55 12.77 2.75
N SER A 303 -0.96 13.00 4.01
CA SER A 303 -2.26 13.59 4.35
C SER A 303 -2.28 15.12 4.35
N ASN A 304 -1.13 15.78 4.54
CA ASN A 304 -0.95 17.23 4.56
C ASN A 304 0.46 17.63 4.11
N LEU A 305 0.76 18.92 4.04
CA LEU A 305 2.07 19.43 3.58
C LEU A 305 3.23 19.04 4.51
N HIS A 306 2.99 18.93 5.81
CA HIS A 306 4.00 18.47 6.76
C HIS A 306 4.37 17.00 6.46
N MET A 307 3.37 16.13 6.29
CA MET A 307 3.57 14.75 5.92
C MET A 307 4.24 14.60 4.54
N TYR A 308 3.87 15.49 3.59
CA TYR A 308 4.53 15.52 2.29
C TYR A 308 6.04 15.75 2.41
N ALA A 309 6.46 16.74 3.19
CA ALA A 309 7.87 17.01 3.42
C ALA A 309 8.59 15.87 4.16
N ALA A 310 7.97 15.33 5.22
CA ALA A 310 8.53 14.24 6.00
C ALA A 310 8.70 12.96 5.16
N VAL A 311 7.67 12.54 4.42
CA VAL A 311 7.72 11.34 3.58
C VAL A 311 8.69 11.53 2.42
N CYS A 312 8.77 12.75 1.84
CA CYS A 312 9.75 13.04 0.80
C CYS A 312 11.20 12.87 1.30
N ALA A 313 11.49 13.37 2.50
CA ALA A 313 12.79 13.17 3.15
C ALA A 313 13.07 11.68 3.42
N ASP A 314 12.07 10.90 3.82
CA ASP A 314 12.22 9.47 4.06
C ASP A 314 12.48 8.69 2.76
N VAL A 315 11.84 9.06 1.65
CA VAL A 315 12.11 8.47 0.32
C VAL A 315 13.56 8.73 -0.10
N ILE A 316 14.06 9.97 0.06
CA ILE A 316 15.44 10.34 -0.27
C ILE A 316 16.44 9.59 0.62
N ARG A 317 16.13 9.40 1.91
CA ARG A 317 16.93 8.63 2.87
C ARG A 317 16.79 7.12 2.72
N ARG A 318 16.03 6.65 1.71
CA ARG A 318 15.86 5.24 1.33
C ARG A 318 15.08 4.38 2.35
N TRP A 319 14.30 5.00 3.24
CA TRP A 319 13.45 4.25 4.18
C TRP A 319 12.37 3.42 3.48
N VAL A 320 12.00 3.80 2.26
CA VAL A 320 10.96 3.15 1.47
C VAL A 320 11.54 2.15 0.44
N TYR A 321 12.80 1.75 0.58
CA TYR A 321 13.41 0.80 -0.35
C TYR A 321 12.48 -0.42 -0.58
N PRO A 322 12.26 -0.88 -1.83
CA PRO A 322 12.96 -0.53 -3.07
C PRO A 322 12.44 0.71 -3.82
N LEU A 323 11.43 1.41 -3.31
CA LEU A 323 10.85 2.60 -3.93
C LEU A 323 11.75 3.83 -3.69
N THR A 324 12.81 3.93 -4.46
CA THR A 324 13.83 4.99 -4.35
C THR A 324 13.85 5.85 -5.61
N PRO A 325 14.36 7.11 -5.55
CA PRO A 325 14.34 8.01 -6.70
C PRO A 325 15.05 7.47 -7.95
N GLU A 326 16.08 6.63 -7.81
CA GLU A 326 16.79 6.01 -8.93
C GLU A 326 16.14 4.72 -9.47
N ALA A 327 15.15 4.17 -8.78
CA ALA A 327 14.57 2.87 -9.13
C ALA A 327 13.78 2.85 -10.45
N ASN A 328 13.51 4.01 -11.05
CA ASN A 328 12.81 4.19 -12.33
C ASN A 328 11.62 3.25 -12.56
N PHE A 329 10.80 3.07 -11.52
CA PHE A 329 9.63 2.19 -11.60
C PHE A 329 8.49 2.75 -12.47
N THR A 330 8.63 3.96 -13.02
CA THR A 330 7.64 4.59 -13.91
C THR A 330 7.97 4.47 -15.38
N ASP A 331 9.13 3.95 -15.76
CA ASP A 331 9.67 3.89 -17.13
C ASP A 331 9.83 5.27 -17.81
N SER A 332 9.83 6.36 -17.04
CA SER A 332 10.02 7.70 -17.57
C SER A 332 11.50 8.06 -17.65
N THR A 333 11.98 8.39 -18.83
CA THR A 333 13.38 8.82 -19.04
C THR A 333 13.70 10.14 -18.35
N THR A 334 12.71 11.01 -18.20
CA THR A 334 12.86 12.32 -17.54
C THR A 334 13.00 12.23 -16.02
N GLN A 335 12.58 11.11 -15.45
CA GLN A 335 12.62 10.85 -14.01
C GLN A 335 13.84 10.03 -13.59
N ASN A 336 14.63 9.53 -14.56
CA ASN A 336 15.86 8.81 -14.30
C ASN A 336 16.83 9.71 -13.56
N CYS A 337 17.36 9.21 -12.46
CA CYS A 337 18.42 9.88 -11.75
C CYS A 337 19.53 8.91 -11.37
N THR A 338 20.75 9.45 -11.27
CA THR A 338 21.92 8.71 -10.79
C THR A 338 22.06 8.91 -9.28
N HIS A 339 22.29 7.82 -8.56
CA HIS A 339 22.54 7.85 -7.12
C HIS A 339 24.04 7.92 -6.83
N SER A 340 24.41 8.80 -5.92
CA SER A 340 25.77 8.96 -5.41
C SER A 340 25.79 8.83 -3.88
N ARG A 341 26.98 8.78 -3.28
CA ARG A 341 27.16 8.74 -1.82
C ARG A 341 26.38 9.87 -1.14
N HIS A 342 26.01 9.68 0.12
CA HIS A 342 25.25 10.63 0.95
C HIS A 342 23.84 10.94 0.44
N ASN A 343 23.21 9.98 -0.26
CA ASN A 343 21.85 10.12 -0.83
C ASN A 343 21.72 11.34 -1.77
N ILE A 344 22.70 11.51 -2.65
CA ILE A 344 22.66 12.54 -3.68
C ILE A 344 22.13 11.91 -4.97
N TYR A 345 21.04 12.47 -5.48
CA TYR A 345 20.37 12.03 -6.70
C TYR A 345 20.44 13.14 -7.74
N ARG A 346 20.93 12.81 -8.92
CA ARG A 346 21.05 13.77 -10.03
C ARG A 346 20.28 13.28 -11.23
N GLY A 347 19.34 14.09 -11.70
CA GLY A 347 18.68 13.89 -12.98
C GLY A 347 19.63 14.10 -14.17
N PRO A 348 19.21 13.74 -15.36
CA PRO A 348 19.97 14.03 -16.58
C PRO A 348 20.11 15.55 -16.81
N GLU A 349 21.18 15.94 -17.49
CA GLU A 349 21.45 17.34 -17.88
C GLU A 349 21.56 18.34 -16.72
N VAL A 350 21.95 17.88 -15.52
CA VAL A 350 22.21 18.75 -14.38
C VAL A 350 23.62 19.34 -14.50
N SER A 351 23.74 20.68 -14.44
CA SER A 351 25.03 21.40 -14.45
C SER A 351 25.31 22.01 -13.07
N LEU A 352 26.58 21.89 -12.62
CA LEU A 352 27.07 22.46 -11.37
C LEU A 352 28.12 23.52 -11.68
N GLY A 353 27.94 24.72 -11.13
CA GLY A 353 28.94 25.79 -11.18
C GLY A 353 30.19 25.47 -10.36
N HIS A 354 31.29 26.17 -10.67
CA HIS A 354 32.57 25.98 -9.99
C HIS A 354 32.45 26.26 -8.49
N GLY A 355 33.06 25.41 -7.67
CA GLY A 355 33.08 25.58 -6.22
C GLY A 355 31.75 25.21 -5.53
N SER A 356 30.75 24.71 -6.25
CA SER A 356 29.47 24.30 -5.65
C SER A 356 29.55 22.88 -5.09
N VAL A 357 29.00 22.68 -3.89
CA VAL A 357 29.02 21.43 -3.12
C VAL A 357 27.62 20.92 -2.87
N LEU A 358 27.41 19.64 -3.15
CA LEU A 358 26.23 18.90 -2.72
C LEU A 358 26.61 18.06 -1.51
N GLU A 359 25.97 18.29 -0.37
CA GLU A 359 26.33 17.64 0.88
C GLU A 359 25.61 16.29 1.03
N GLU A 360 24.40 16.30 1.60
CA GLU A 360 23.64 15.07 1.86
C GLU A 360 22.15 15.23 1.57
N ASN A 361 21.50 14.12 1.24
CA ASN A 361 20.03 14.03 1.03
C ASN A 361 19.55 15.08 0.01
N VAL A 362 20.16 15.13 -1.15
CA VAL A 362 19.86 16.10 -2.21
C VAL A 362 19.31 15.38 -3.43
N LEU A 363 18.20 15.89 -3.96
CA LEU A 363 17.67 15.48 -5.25
C LEU A 363 17.63 16.67 -6.19
N LEU A 364 18.22 16.52 -7.37
CA LEU A 364 18.25 17.51 -8.45
C LEU A 364 17.48 16.94 -9.64
N GLY A 365 16.41 17.62 -10.03
CA GLY A 365 15.64 17.28 -11.23
C GLY A 365 16.41 17.53 -12.52
N SER A 366 15.97 16.92 -13.61
CA SER A 366 16.58 17.03 -14.94
C SER A 366 16.65 18.49 -15.42
N GLY A 367 17.76 18.85 -16.12
CA GLY A 367 17.96 20.17 -16.68
C GLY A 367 18.16 21.29 -15.65
N THR A 368 18.44 20.97 -14.39
CA THR A 368 18.70 21.96 -13.33
C THR A 368 20.10 22.54 -13.45
N VAL A 369 20.19 23.86 -13.34
CA VAL A 369 21.46 24.63 -13.39
C VAL A 369 21.73 25.22 -12.01
N ILE A 370 22.90 24.92 -11.43
CA ILE A 370 23.35 25.47 -10.17
C ILE A 370 24.56 26.37 -10.44
N GLY A 371 24.48 27.62 -9.96
CA GLY A 371 25.55 28.62 -10.08
C GLY A 371 26.81 28.25 -9.27
N SER A 372 27.80 29.15 -9.30
CA SER A 372 29.09 28.95 -8.62
C SER A 372 28.99 29.19 -7.11
N ASN A 373 29.83 28.50 -6.33
CA ASN A 373 29.95 28.65 -4.87
C ASN A 373 28.63 28.46 -4.10
N CYS A 374 27.81 27.45 -4.48
CA CYS A 374 26.59 27.08 -3.78
C CYS A 374 26.83 25.88 -2.86
N SER A 375 26.16 25.85 -1.70
CA SER A 375 26.09 24.67 -0.81
C SER A 375 24.62 24.22 -0.69
N ILE A 376 24.35 22.96 -1.06
CA ILE A 376 22.99 22.40 -1.07
C ILE A 376 22.97 21.14 -0.21
N THR A 377 22.07 21.13 0.77
CA THR A 377 21.87 20.01 1.68
C THR A 377 20.40 19.81 1.99
N ASN A 378 19.99 18.55 2.25
CA ASN A 378 18.63 18.17 2.65
C ASN A 378 17.52 18.81 1.80
N SER A 379 17.70 18.83 0.48
CA SER A 379 16.87 19.61 -0.45
C SER A 379 16.42 18.83 -1.65
N VAL A 380 15.20 19.14 -2.12
CA VAL A 380 14.65 18.65 -3.39
C VAL A 380 14.47 19.82 -4.33
N ILE A 381 15.15 19.76 -5.46
CA ILE A 381 15.08 20.78 -6.51
C ILE A 381 14.41 20.16 -7.72
N GLY A 382 13.31 20.77 -8.18
CA GLY A 382 12.55 20.30 -9.32
C GLY A 382 13.30 20.39 -10.64
N PRO A 383 12.75 19.83 -11.72
CA PRO A 383 13.37 19.88 -13.04
C PRO A 383 13.38 21.32 -13.60
N GLY A 384 14.40 21.65 -14.40
CA GLY A 384 14.54 22.94 -15.07
C GLY A 384 14.74 24.15 -14.15
N CYS A 385 15.15 23.94 -12.91
CA CYS A 385 15.40 25.02 -11.96
C CYS A 385 16.75 25.70 -12.19
N HIS A 386 16.81 27.02 -11.95
CA HIS A 386 18.03 27.79 -11.96
C HIS A 386 18.32 28.34 -10.55
N ILE A 387 19.43 27.94 -9.96
CA ILE A 387 19.93 28.47 -8.69
C ILE A 387 21.09 29.41 -8.99
N GLY A 388 20.97 30.68 -8.52
CA GLY A 388 21.99 31.68 -8.69
C GLY A 388 23.27 31.35 -7.90
N GLU A 389 24.26 32.20 -8.04
CA GLU A 389 25.59 32.04 -7.38
C GLU A 389 25.51 32.37 -5.88
N HIS A 390 26.45 31.83 -5.09
CA HIS A 390 26.61 32.10 -3.65
C HIS A 390 25.33 31.80 -2.81
N ARG A 391 24.71 30.68 -3.01
CA ARG A 391 23.51 30.24 -2.29
C ARG A 391 23.79 29.01 -1.42
#